data_615f0d78a211915aa088c6855d1117d5
#
_entry.id   615f0d78a211915aa088c6855d1117d5
#
_cell.length_a   1.000
_cell.length_b   1.000
_cell.length_c   1.000
_cell.angle_alpha   90.00
_cell.angle_beta   90.00
_cell.angle_gamma   90.00
#
_symmetry.space_group_name_H-M   'P 1'
#
loop_
_entity.id
_entity.type
_entity.pdbx_description
1 polymer ?
#
loop_
_entity_poly.entity_id
_entity_poly.type
_entity_poly.pdbx_seq_one_letter_code
_entity_poly.pdbx_strand_id
1 'polypeptide(L)'
;VSSQERIVTIMLRLMRGEVLNKQTLMHEFNKDESSIRRDISVIKRMFDDVMDEPDVFVESTTGDYRFKSTVLSTGHSPLDDGQLLAMTLILTASRGLATSEMKTLLHQLLPEGPEHRSLSGVVRNPIFEYKGVPKVALTARLARLSQAILKHETISFDHTYHGVTRHFDRRLPTGLYFGDLFFYLIIDGSDEQPDDPDNGQFVRFRLDDMSHITYHGRQPQHAYEARFRGGRLQKHTWYPYLGKPINLEILYGYDPRFVLDRFPDAIVHDEKVDEQPTSKNPYAQKFYHITIPVNDGFGIRMWLLGQAGLVKVLAPKYIRDYVIRGLEEGLAHYRHEERSRLR
;
A
#
# COMPACT_ATOMS: atom_id res chain seq x y z
N VAL A 1 -39.57 14.63 27.52
CA VAL A 1 -38.17 14.97 27.17
C VAL A 1 -37.98 16.44 27.42
N SER A 2 -36.98 16.82 28.21
CA SER A 2 -36.66 18.24 28.47
C SER A 2 -36.15 18.95 27.19
N SER A 3 -36.17 20.29 27.15
CA SER A 3 -35.64 21.02 25.99
C SER A 3 -34.16 20.73 25.76
N GLN A 4 -33.38 20.57 26.84
CA GLN A 4 -31.97 20.28 26.78
C GLN A 4 -31.70 18.87 26.20
N GLU A 5 -32.39 17.83 26.70
CA GLU A 5 -32.27 16.46 26.16
C GLU A 5 -32.65 16.42 24.69
N ARG A 6 -33.68 17.13 24.27
CA ARG A 6 -34.13 17.19 22.88
C ARG A 6 -33.10 17.85 21.99
N ILE A 7 -32.53 19.01 22.39
CA ILE A 7 -31.45 19.68 21.64
C ILE A 7 -30.24 18.73 21.47
N VAL A 8 -29.81 18.08 22.56
CA VAL A 8 -28.66 17.15 22.50
C VAL A 8 -28.98 15.95 21.60
N THR A 9 -30.18 15.38 21.69
CA THR A 9 -30.60 14.26 20.85
C THR A 9 -30.61 14.63 19.36
N ILE A 10 -31.20 15.76 19.00
CA ILE A 10 -31.22 16.27 17.62
C ILE A 10 -29.79 16.54 17.14
N MET A 11 -28.95 17.18 17.95
CA MET A 11 -27.55 17.43 17.61
C MET A 11 -26.77 16.16 17.35
N LEU A 12 -26.87 15.14 18.23
CA LEU A 12 -26.16 13.86 18.06
C LEU A 12 -26.61 13.11 16.81
N ARG A 13 -27.90 13.17 16.45
CA ARG A 13 -28.42 12.55 15.23
C ARG A 13 -27.90 13.26 13.98
N LEU A 14 -27.92 14.60 13.97
CA LEU A 14 -27.32 15.41 12.90
C LEU A 14 -25.83 15.15 12.78
N MET A 15 -25.11 15.01 13.91
CA MET A 15 -23.68 14.65 13.93
C MET A 15 -23.39 13.27 13.37
N ARG A 16 -24.34 12.35 13.45
CA ARG A 16 -24.24 11.03 12.79
C ARG A 16 -24.55 11.06 11.29
N GLY A 17 -24.84 12.25 10.74
CA GLY A 17 -25.19 12.41 9.33
C GLY A 17 -26.64 12.12 9.01
N GLU A 18 -27.53 12.00 10.01
CA GLU A 18 -28.96 11.82 9.75
C GLU A 18 -29.56 13.09 9.15
N VAL A 19 -30.44 12.92 8.17
CA VAL A 19 -31.31 13.99 7.66
C VAL A 19 -32.59 13.97 8.49
N LEU A 20 -32.85 15.03 9.21
CA LEU A 20 -33.98 15.13 10.14
C LEU A 20 -35.07 16.05 9.59
N ASN A 21 -36.25 15.49 9.35
CA ASN A 21 -37.38 16.27 8.87
C ASN A 21 -38.11 16.97 10.02
N LYS A 22 -38.47 18.23 9.85
CA LYS A 22 -39.14 19.06 10.83
C LYS A 22 -40.44 18.44 11.35
N GLN A 23 -41.28 17.96 10.46
CA GLN A 23 -42.57 17.35 10.84
C GLN A 23 -42.39 16.07 11.65
N THR A 24 -41.37 15.23 11.25
CA THR A 24 -41.02 14.03 12.01
C THR A 24 -40.56 14.36 13.40
N LEU A 25 -39.72 15.41 13.57
CA LEU A 25 -39.27 15.85 14.89
C LEU A 25 -40.42 16.41 15.75
N MET A 26 -41.37 17.15 15.15
CA MET A 26 -42.56 17.65 15.85
C MET A 26 -43.40 16.49 16.42
N HIS A 27 -43.62 15.45 15.59
CA HIS A 27 -44.37 14.26 15.99
C HIS A 27 -43.64 13.47 17.06
N GLU A 28 -42.36 13.16 16.84
CA GLU A 28 -41.51 12.36 17.74
C GLU A 28 -41.41 12.96 19.15
N PHE A 29 -41.19 14.28 19.23
CA PHE A 29 -41.06 14.98 20.52
C PHE A 29 -42.35 15.60 21.07
N ASN A 30 -43.46 15.43 20.36
CA ASN A 30 -44.74 16.03 20.67
C ASN A 30 -44.60 17.52 20.97
N LYS A 31 -44.03 18.27 20.03
CA LYS A 31 -43.76 19.71 20.11
C LYS A 31 -44.25 20.43 18.86
N ASP A 32 -44.58 21.70 19.02
CA ASP A 32 -44.92 22.58 17.92
C ASP A 32 -43.72 22.99 17.07
N GLU A 33 -44.02 23.55 15.90
CA GLU A 33 -42.99 24.01 14.95
C GLU A 33 -42.07 25.05 15.56
N SER A 34 -42.61 25.97 16.37
CA SER A 34 -41.84 27.06 16.96
C SER A 34 -40.80 26.53 17.94
N SER A 35 -41.13 25.48 18.69
CA SER A 35 -40.22 24.81 19.61
C SER A 35 -39.09 24.11 18.87
N ILE A 36 -39.39 23.36 17.81
CA ILE A 36 -38.36 22.69 16.99
C ILE A 36 -37.45 23.72 16.29
N ARG A 37 -38.01 24.76 15.70
CA ARG A 37 -37.21 25.87 15.12
C ARG A 37 -36.28 26.54 16.11
N ARG A 38 -36.75 26.73 17.37
CA ARG A 38 -35.91 27.31 18.43
C ARG A 38 -34.74 26.35 18.78
N ASP A 39 -34.99 25.05 18.92
CA ASP A 39 -33.96 24.07 19.19
C ASP A 39 -32.91 24.01 18.07
N ILE A 40 -33.35 24.00 16.83
CA ILE A 40 -32.48 24.08 15.67
C ILE A 40 -31.65 25.36 15.63
N SER A 41 -32.26 26.51 15.98
CA SER A 41 -31.56 27.78 16.06
C SER A 41 -30.49 27.82 17.16
N VAL A 42 -30.74 27.10 18.27
CA VAL A 42 -29.75 26.98 19.35
C VAL A 42 -28.58 26.12 18.84
N ILE A 43 -28.87 24.97 18.19
CA ILE A 43 -27.85 24.12 17.62
C ILE A 43 -27.00 24.89 16.59
N LYS A 44 -27.66 25.61 15.66
CA LYS A 44 -26.97 26.44 14.66
C LYS A 44 -26.03 27.43 15.30
N ARG A 45 -26.50 28.20 16.27
CA ARG A 45 -25.70 29.21 16.98
C ARG A 45 -24.51 28.58 17.71
N MET A 46 -24.69 27.43 18.36
CA MET A 46 -23.59 26.75 19.03
C MET A 46 -22.49 26.37 18.05
N PHE A 47 -22.82 25.98 16.82
CA PHE A 47 -21.81 25.67 15.80
C PHE A 47 -21.17 26.91 15.21
N ASP A 48 -21.95 27.97 14.95
CA ASP A 48 -21.45 29.27 14.49
C ASP A 48 -20.45 29.88 15.49
N ASP A 49 -20.74 29.78 16.80
CA ASP A 49 -19.92 30.34 17.88
C ASP A 49 -18.65 29.49 18.18
N VAL A 50 -18.68 28.19 17.97
CA VAL A 50 -17.60 27.28 18.38
C VAL A 50 -16.67 26.91 17.21
N MET A 51 -17.19 26.85 15.98
CA MET A 51 -16.45 26.34 14.82
C MET A 51 -15.90 27.44 13.92
N ASP A 52 -16.26 28.71 14.13
CA ASP A 52 -15.83 29.87 13.30
C ASP A 52 -16.09 29.68 11.77
N GLU A 53 -16.99 28.77 11.44
CA GLU A 53 -17.40 28.46 10.04
C GLU A 53 -18.90 28.84 9.88
N PRO A 54 -19.23 29.90 9.20
CA PRO A 54 -20.62 30.19 8.84
C PRO A 54 -21.13 29.16 7.83
N ASP A 55 -22.37 28.69 7.99
CA ASP A 55 -23.08 27.83 7.05
C ASP A 55 -22.87 26.29 7.19
N VAL A 56 -22.62 25.83 8.40
CA VAL A 56 -22.53 24.42 8.75
C VAL A 56 -23.83 23.64 8.51
N PHE A 57 -24.94 24.38 8.50
CA PHE A 57 -26.28 23.80 8.56
C PHE A 57 -27.09 24.07 7.29
N VAL A 58 -27.69 23.02 6.74
CA VAL A 58 -28.59 23.14 5.57
C VAL A 58 -30.01 22.83 5.99
N GLU A 59 -30.93 23.78 5.74
CA GLU A 59 -32.37 23.57 5.78
C GLU A 59 -32.87 23.50 4.32
N SER A 60 -33.51 22.36 3.97
CA SER A 60 -34.15 22.25 2.66
C SER A 60 -35.50 22.99 2.61
N THR A 61 -35.98 23.27 1.42
CA THR A 61 -37.34 23.83 1.20
C THR A 61 -38.46 22.89 1.70
N THR A 62 -38.13 21.58 1.87
CA THR A 62 -39.03 20.55 2.42
C THR A 62 -38.98 20.48 3.96
N GLY A 63 -38.16 21.29 4.61
CA GLY A 63 -38.02 21.31 6.07
C GLY A 63 -37.10 20.20 6.61
N ASP A 64 -36.17 19.71 5.79
CA ASP A 64 -35.16 18.74 6.22
C ASP A 64 -33.92 19.50 6.72
N TYR A 65 -33.42 19.06 7.85
CA TYR A 65 -32.21 19.57 8.48
C TYR A 65 -31.07 18.57 8.34
N ARG A 66 -29.90 19.04 7.91
CA ARG A 66 -28.68 18.23 7.87
C ARG A 66 -27.46 19.11 8.06
N PHE A 67 -26.37 18.54 8.54
CA PHE A 67 -25.09 19.21 8.45
C PHE A 67 -24.54 19.11 7.01
N LYS A 68 -23.85 20.14 6.54
CA LYS A 68 -22.96 19.99 5.39
C LYS A 68 -21.90 18.96 5.81
N SER A 69 -21.62 18.00 4.95
CA SER A 69 -20.68 16.89 5.24
C SER A 69 -19.29 17.33 5.72
N THR A 70 -18.93 18.58 5.49
CA THR A 70 -17.66 19.22 5.92
C THR A 70 -17.53 19.44 7.42
N VAL A 71 -18.62 19.44 8.20
CA VAL A 71 -18.61 19.82 9.62
C VAL A 71 -18.14 18.72 10.55
N LEU A 72 -18.35 17.48 10.18
CA LEU A 72 -18.00 16.32 11.02
C LEU A 72 -16.62 15.74 10.73
N SER A 73 -15.96 16.21 9.70
CA SER A 73 -14.58 15.86 9.42
C SER A 73 -13.67 16.75 10.27
N THR A 74 -13.18 16.22 11.36
CA THR A 74 -12.08 16.75 12.17
C THR A 74 -10.91 17.22 11.27
N GLY A 75 -11.02 18.40 10.66
CA GLY A 75 -9.96 19.05 9.89
C GLY A 75 -9.63 18.43 8.52
N HIS A 76 -10.33 17.38 8.06
CA HIS A 76 -10.11 16.78 6.75
C HIS A 76 -11.41 16.86 5.94
N SER A 77 -11.34 17.40 4.73
CA SER A 77 -12.43 17.30 3.74
C SER A 77 -12.81 15.85 3.51
N PRO A 78 -14.10 15.49 3.48
CA PRO A 78 -14.48 14.12 3.11
C PRO A 78 -13.92 13.80 1.72
N LEU A 79 -13.47 12.54 1.55
CA LEU A 79 -12.93 12.07 0.27
C LEU A 79 -14.03 12.17 -0.80
N ASP A 80 -13.68 12.69 -1.98
CA ASP A 80 -14.58 12.68 -3.12
C ASP A 80 -14.63 11.29 -3.79
N ASP A 81 -15.60 11.10 -4.69
CA ASP A 81 -15.79 9.82 -5.39
C ASP A 81 -14.55 9.39 -6.20
N GLY A 82 -13.79 10.33 -6.76
CA GLY A 82 -12.55 10.05 -7.49
C GLY A 82 -11.45 9.54 -6.57
N GLN A 83 -11.29 10.15 -5.41
CA GLN A 83 -10.34 9.72 -4.37
C GLN A 83 -10.72 8.35 -3.81
N LEU A 84 -12.00 8.12 -3.52
CA LEU A 84 -12.52 6.82 -3.07
C LEU A 84 -12.32 5.72 -4.11
N LEU A 85 -12.57 6.03 -5.39
CA LEU A 85 -12.33 5.13 -6.51
C LEU A 85 -10.85 4.76 -6.60
N ALA A 86 -9.95 5.76 -6.60
CA ALA A 86 -8.52 5.54 -6.68
C ALA A 86 -8.02 4.66 -5.53
N MET A 87 -8.41 4.97 -4.28
CA MET A 87 -8.06 4.18 -3.10
C MET A 87 -8.57 2.74 -3.21
N THR A 88 -9.82 2.54 -3.64
CA THR A 88 -10.42 1.21 -3.78
C THR A 88 -9.69 0.39 -4.83
N LEU A 89 -9.36 0.97 -5.98
CA LEU A 89 -8.61 0.27 -7.04
C LEU A 89 -7.20 -0.11 -6.59
N ILE A 90 -6.49 0.78 -5.89
CA ILE A 90 -5.16 0.50 -5.33
C ILE A 90 -5.25 -0.62 -4.29
N LEU A 91 -6.22 -0.56 -3.37
CA LEU A 91 -6.40 -1.56 -2.32
C LEU A 91 -6.75 -2.93 -2.90
N THR A 92 -7.69 -2.98 -3.86
CA THR A 92 -8.11 -4.25 -4.49
C THR A 92 -7.06 -4.83 -5.43
N ALA A 93 -6.16 -4.02 -6.00
CA ALA A 93 -5.01 -4.48 -6.76
C ALA A 93 -3.93 -5.13 -5.87
N SER A 94 -3.94 -4.86 -4.55
CA SER A 94 -3.07 -5.52 -3.58
C SER A 94 -3.58 -6.92 -3.24
N ARG A 95 -2.73 -7.72 -2.59
CA ARG A 95 -3.12 -8.98 -1.95
C ARG A 95 -2.81 -8.96 -0.46
N GLY A 96 -2.60 -7.76 0.07
CA GLY A 96 -2.02 -7.53 1.39
C GLY A 96 -2.90 -7.96 2.57
N LEU A 97 -4.23 -7.94 2.44
CA LEU A 97 -5.16 -8.28 3.51
C LEU A 97 -5.92 -9.57 3.21
N ALA A 98 -6.39 -10.24 4.25
CA ALA A 98 -7.35 -11.32 4.07
C ALA A 98 -8.64 -10.78 3.42
N THR A 99 -9.33 -11.61 2.63
CA THR A 99 -10.55 -11.18 1.91
C THR A 99 -11.61 -10.60 2.83
N SER A 100 -11.76 -11.15 4.04
CA SER A 100 -12.70 -10.61 5.04
C SER A 100 -12.30 -9.25 5.58
N GLU A 101 -11.01 -9.04 5.87
CA GLU A 101 -10.51 -7.75 6.34
C GLU A 101 -10.62 -6.68 5.26
N MET A 102 -10.28 -7.01 4.00
CA MET A 102 -10.45 -6.10 2.88
C MET A 102 -11.90 -5.67 2.69
N LYS A 103 -12.84 -6.62 2.73
CA LYS A 103 -14.27 -6.31 2.62
C LYS A 103 -14.75 -5.40 3.74
N THR A 104 -14.32 -5.66 4.98
CA THR A 104 -14.65 -4.80 6.13
C THR A 104 -14.09 -3.39 5.95
N LEU A 105 -12.81 -3.27 5.54
CA LEU A 105 -12.17 -1.99 5.29
C LEU A 105 -12.90 -1.19 4.19
N LEU A 106 -13.21 -1.83 3.07
CA LEU A 106 -13.89 -1.17 1.96
C LEU A 106 -15.34 -0.79 2.29
N HIS A 107 -16.04 -1.59 3.09
CA HIS A 107 -17.38 -1.23 3.58
C HIS A 107 -17.34 0.02 4.48
N GLN A 108 -16.28 0.19 5.28
CA GLN A 108 -16.10 1.38 6.11
C GLN A 108 -15.64 2.61 5.31
N LEU A 109 -14.92 2.38 4.21
CA LEU A 109 -14.37 3.44 3.37
C LEU A 109 -15.41 4.00 2.39
N LEU A 110 -16.23 3.12 1.80
CA LEU A 110 -17.19 3.48 0.76
C LEU A 110 -18.51 3.94 1.38
N PRO A 111 -18.99 5.15 1.02
CA PRO A 111 -20.25 5.64 1.52
C PRO A 111 -21.42 4.88 0.92
N GLU A 112 -22.47 4.72 1.71
CA GLU A 112 -23.75 4.17 1.28
C GLU A 112 -24.68 5.32 0.88
N GLY A 113 -25.33 5.19 -0.27
CA GLY A 113 -26.33 6.19 -0.70
C GLY A 113 -26.59 6.17 -2.20
N PRO A 114 -27.73 6.73 -2.62
CA PRO A 114 -28.10 6.79 -4.05
C PRO A 114 -27.16 7.70 -4.86
N GLU A 115 -26.55 8.70 -4.23
CA GLU A 115 -25.59 9.63 -4.84
C GLU A 115 -24.28 8.94 -5.23
N HIS A 116 -23.91 7.84 -4.57
CA HIS A 116 -22.66 7.08 -4.82
C HIS A 116 -22.88 5.81 -5.68
N ARG A 117 -24.03 5.67 -6.36
CA ARG A 117 -24.34 4.51 -7.21
C ARG A 117 -23.34 4.32 -8.34
N SER A 118 -22.85 5.40 -8.93
CA SER A 118 -21.82 5.33 -9.98
C SER A 118 -20.52 4.71 -9.46
N LEU A 119 -20.05 5.16 -8.31
CA LEU A 119 -18.88 4.61 -7.62
C LEU A 119 -19.08 3.12 -7.32
N SER A 120 -20.18 2.75 -6.69
CA SER A 120 -20.52 1.35 -6.34
C SER A 120 -20.55 0.45 -7.57
N GLY A 121 -21.04 0.93 -8.72
CA GLY A 121 -21.07 0.19 -9.97
C GLY A 121 -19.67 -0.15 -10.50
N VAL A 122 -18.73 0.79 -10.42
CA VAL A 122 -17.36 0.60 -10.91
C VAL A 122 -16.54 -0.31 -10.00
N VAL A 123 -16.65 -0.16 -8.67
CA VAL A 123 -15.81 -0.89 -7.71
C VAL A 123 -16.32 -2.29 -7.38
N ARG A 124 -17.57 -2.63 -7.74
CA ARG A 124 -18.21 -3.91 -7.40
C ARG A 124 -17.40 -5.10 -7.88
N ASN A 125 -16.94 -5.09 -9.13
CA ASN A 125 -16.20 -6.21 -9.70
C ASN A 125 -14.81 -6.39 -9.06
N PRO A 126 -13.96 -5.36 -8.94
CA PRO A 126 -12.69 -5.47 -8.21
C PRO A 126 -12.84 -6.01 -6.78
N ILE A 127 -13.88 -5.58 -6.05
CA ILE A 127 -14.14 -6.07 -4.68
C ILE A 127 -14.57 -7.54 -4.70
N PHE A 128 -15.39 -7.95 -5.66
CA PHE A 128 -15.85 -9.34 -5.78
C PHE A 128 -14.71 -10.29 -6.11
N GLU A 129 -13.85 -9.91 -7.06
CA GLU A 129 -12.71 -10.71 -7.52
C GLU A 129 -11.50 -10.68 -6.58
N TYR A 130 -11.53 -9.86 -5.53
CA TYR A 130 -10.41 -9.73 -4.61
C TYR A 130 -10.06 -11.07 -3.93
N LYS A 131 -8.82 -11.49 -4.11
CA LYS A 131 -8.21 -12.66 -3.46
C LYS A 131 -6.98 -12.23 -2.68
N GLY A 132 -7.13 -12.10 -1.39
CA GLY A 132 -6.04 -11.73 -0.48
C GLY A 132 -5.23 -12.93 0.03
N VAL A 133 -4.47 -12.67 1.07
CA VAL A 133 -3.72 -13.69 1.82
C VAL A 133 -4.68 -14.64 2.56
N PRO A 134 -4.17 -15.81 3.03
CA PRO A 134 -4.94 -16.69 3.93
C PRO A 134 -5.51 -15.94 5.13
N LYS A 135 -6.54 -16.50 5.76
CA LYS A 135 -7.27 -15.86 6.86
C LYS A 135 -6.35 -15.65 8.08
N VAL A 136 -5.78 -14.46 8.16
CA VAL A 136 -4.93 -13.96 9.25
C VAL A 136 -5.42 -12.57 9.64
N ALA A 137 -5.44 -12.24 10.92
CA ALA A 137 -5.82 -10.90 11.40
C ALA A 137 -4.66 -9.91 11.18
N LEU A 138 -4.41 -9.52 9.92
CA LEU A 138 -3.28 -8.68 9.55
C LEU A 138 -3.42 -7.22 9.99
N THR A 139 -4.62 -6.67 9.99
CA THR A 139 -4.84 -5.30 10.46
C THR A 139 -4.50 -5.15 11.94
N ALA A 140 -4.93 -6.10 12.78
CA ALA A 140 -4.56 -6.12 14.21
C ALA A 140 -3.05 -6.36 14.40
N ARG A 141 -2.45 -7.22 13.58
CA ARG A 141 -1.01 -7.50 13.59
C ARG A 141 -0.20 -6.26 13.22
N LEU A 142 -0.59 -5.55 12.15
CA LEU A 142 0.03 -4.29 11.74
C LEU A 142 -0.03 -3.25 12.86
N ALA A 143 -1.21 -3.06 13.48
CA ALA A 143 -1.38 -2.14 14.58
C ALA A 143 -0.49 -2.48 15.79
N ARG A 144 -0.38 -3.75 16.16
CA ARG A 144 0.44 -4.17 17.31
C ARG A 144 1.95 -4.09 17.01
N LEU A 145 2.36 -4.47 15.80
CA LEU A 145 3.76 -4.36 15.38
C LEU A 145 4.21 -2.91 15.25
N SER A 146 3.36 -2.01 14.76
CA SER A 146 3.68 -0.58 14.72
C SER A 146 3.97 -0.02 16.12
N GLN A 147 3.21 -0.45 17.14
CA GLN A 147 3.49 -0.10 18.54
C GLN A 147 4.81 -0.67 19.04
N ALA A 148 5.13 -1.92 18.66
CA ALA A 148 6.41 -2.54 19.03
C ALA A 148 7.60 -1.77 18.44
N ILE A 149 7.50 -1.36 17.18
CA ILE A 149 8.52 -0.52 16.52
C ILE A 149 8.68 0.82 17.23
N LEU A 150 7.57 1.53 17.50
CA LEU A 150 7.60 2.83 18.19
C LEU A 150 8.17 2.76 19.61
N LYS A 151 7.92 1.64 20.32
CA LYS A 151 8.37 1.42 21.68
C LYS A 151 9.72 0.71 21.76
N HIS A 152 10.31 0.32 20.63
CA HIS A 152 11.54 -0.50 20.55
C HIS A 152 11.43 -1.81 21.32
N GLU A 153 10.27 -2.47 21.25
CA GLU A 153 10.04 -3.79 21.85
C GLU A 153 10.62 -4.87 20.94
N THR A 154 11.36 -5.83 21.49
CA THR A 154 11.76 -7.02 20.75
C THR A 154 10.60 -8.01 20.65
N ILE A 155 10.62 -8.81 19.61
CA ILE A 155 9.62 -9.85 19.36
C ILE A 155 10.28 -11.21 19.11
N SER A 156 9.60 -12.28 19.51
CA SER A 156 9.91 -13.64 19.06
C SER A 156 8.74 -14.13 18.19
N PHE A 157 9.02 -14.89 17.16
CA PHE A 157 8.00 -15.38 16.24
C PHE A 157 8.48 -16.61 15.48
N ASP A 158 7.52 -17.35 14.94
CA ASP A 158 7.78 -18.41 13.97
C ASP A 158 7.50 -17.89 12.56
N HIS A 159 8.35 -18.24 11.60
CA HIS A 159 8.18 -17.92 10.18
C HIS A 159 8.21 -19.21 9.37
N THR A 160 7.16 -19.40 8.55
CA THR A 160 7.03 -20.59 7.69
C THR A 160 7.28 -20.20 6.24
N TYR A 161 8.31 -20.80 5.65
CA TYR A 161 8.68 -20.58 4.25
C TYR A 161 8.95 -21.92 3.56
N HIS A 162 8.33 -22.17 2.42
CA HIS A 162 8.40 -23.45 1.69
C HIS A 162 8.12 -24.69 2.58
N GLY A 163 7.16 -24.58 3.48
CA GLY A 163 6.79 -25.66 4.42
C GLY A 163 7.78 -25.89 5.57
N VAL A 164 8.85 -25.08 5.67
CA VAL A 164 9.80 -25.13 6.76
C VAL A 164 9.51 -23.98 7.72
N THR A 165 9.25 -24.31 9.01
CA THR A 165 9.06 -23.33 10.06
C THR A 165 10.36 -23.13 10.82
N ARG A 166 10.78 -21.87 10.98
CA ARG A 166 11.92 -21.46 11.78
C ARG A 166 11.48 -20.52 12.88
N HIS A 167 12.02 -20.68 14.06
CA HIS A 167 11.81 -19.80 15.21
C HIS A 167 12.86 -18.69 15.23
N PHE A 168 12.41 -17.45 15.45
CA PHE A 168 13.25 -16.27 15.62
C PHE A 168 13.01 -15.69 17.00
N ASP A 169 14.07 -15.63 17.83
CA ASP A 169 13.96 -15.16 19.20
C ASP A 169 14.48 -13.72 19.32
N ARG A 170 13.74 -12.90 20.10
CA ARG A 170 14.10 -11.53 20.53
C ARG A 170 14.66 -10.62 19.43
N ARG A 171 14.02 -10.62 18.27
CA ARG A 171 14.40 -9.75 17.14
C ARG A 171 13.82 -8.36 17.31
N LEU A 172 14.59 -7.33 16.91
CA LEU A 172 14.14 -5.93 16.96
C LEU A 172 13.42 -5.56 15.66
N PRO A 173 12.09 -5.30 15.68
CA PRO A 173 11.36 -4.82 14.54
C PRO A 173 11.74 -3.34 14.29
N THR A 174 12.11 -3.01 13.06
CA THR A 174 12.59 -1.68 12.67
C THR A 174 11.67 -0.96 11.70
N GLY A 175 10.79 -1.69 11.00
CA GLY A 175 9.84 -1.09 10.06
C GLY A 175 8.78 -2.04 9.55
N LEU A 176 7.71 -1.46 9.02
CA LEU A 176 6.70 -2.13 8.22
C LEU A 176 6.81 -1.63 6.78
N TYR A 177 6.68 -2.53 5.84
CA TYR A 177 6.80 -2.24 4.43
C TYR A 177 5.69 -2.95 3.64
N PHE A 178 5.11 -2.24 2.68
CA PHE A 178 4.22 -2.84 1.69
C PHE A 178 4.91 -2.84 0.34
N GLY A 179 5.06 -4.01 -0.25
CA GLY A 179 5.67 -4.15 -1.57
C GLY A 179 5.32 -5.50 -2.17
N ASP A 180 5.35 -5.57 -3.48
CA ASP A 180 5.02 -6.79 -4.24
C ASP A 180 3.72 -7.46 -3.73
N LEU A 181 2.68 -6.66 -3.56
CA LEU A 181 1.32 -7.05 -3.15
C LEU A 181 1.14 -7.46 -1.68
N PHE A 182 2.20 -7.51 -0.86
CA PHE A 182 2.16 -8.04 0.51
C PHE A 182 2.75 -7.08 1.54
N PHE A 183 2.41 -7.32 2.80
CA PHE A 183 3.02 -6.63 3.94
C PHE A 183 4.21 -7.41 4.48
N TYR A 184 5.27 -6.69 4.79
CA TYR A 184 6.51 -7.21 5.35
C TYR A 184 6.86 -6.52 6.65
N LEU A 185 7.37 -7.30 7.60
CA LEU A 185 8.10 -6.80 8.75
C LEU A 185 9.58 -6.74 8.39
N ILE A 186 10.21 -5.63 8.72
CA ILE A 186 11.65 -5.45 8.61
C ILE A 186 12.23 -5.52 10.00
N ILE A 187 13.22 -6.37 10.19
CA ILE A 187 13.97 -6.50 11.44
C ILE A 187 15.44 -6.13 11.22
N ASP A 188 16.13 -5.80 12.28
CA ASP A 188 17.59 -5.67 12.29
C ASP A 188 18.23 -7.05 12.08
N GLY A 189 19.05 -7.16 11.04
CA GLY A 189 19.73 -8.38 10.62
C GLY A 189 21.20 -8.45 11.03
N SER A 190 21.66 -7.57 11.92
CA SER A 190 23.08 -7.48 12.31
C SER A 190 23.66 -8.80 12.86
N ASP A 191 22.82 -9.71 13.33
CA ASP A 191 23.21 -11.03 13.86
C ASP A 191 23.04 -12.18 12.87
N GLU A 192 22.56 -11.93 11.64
CA GLU A 192 22.32 -12.96 10.64
C GLU A 192 23.37 -12.95 9.52
N GLN A 193 23.67 -14.12 9.01
CA GLN A 193 24.75 -14.49 8.09
C GLN A 193 25.20 -13.37 7.14
N PRO A 194 26.44 -12.85 7.28
CA PRO A 194 26.94 -11.72 6.50
C PRO A 194 27.18 -12.07 5.01
N ASP A 195 27.07 -13.34 4.62
CA ASP A 195 27.42 -13.83 3.27
C ASP A 195 26.21 -14.00 2.34
N ASP A 196 24.98 -13.81 2.81
CA ASP A 196 23.83 -13.84 1.92
C ASP A 196 23.72 -12.47 1.19
N PRO A 197 23.84 -12.42 -0.15
CA PRO A 197 23.75 -11.18 -0.92
C PRO A 197 22.39 -10.49 -0.78
N ASP A 198 21.37 -11.19 -0.33
CA ASP A 198 20.04 -10.67 -0.07
C ASP A 198 19.91 -10.11 1.36
N ASN A 199 20.86 -10.40 2.26
CA ASN A 199 20.92 -9.90 3.62
C ASN A 199 21.82 -8.68 3.69
N GLY A 200 21.19 -7.51 3.67
CA GLY A 200 21.82 -6.28 4.13
C GLY A 200 21.76 -6.17 5.65
N GLN A 201 21.90 -4.96 6.18
CA GLN A 201 21.71 -4.64 7.61
C GLN A 201 20.31 -5.04 8.13
N PHE A 202 19.34 -5.31 7.25
CA PHE A 202 17.96 -5.60 7.59
C PHE A 202 17.48 -6.90 6.93
N VAL A 203 16.62 -7.65 7.62
CA VAL A 203 15.95 -8.85 7.10
C VAL A 203 14.45 -8.61 7.07
N ARG A 204 13.79 -9.15 6.04
CA ARG A 204 12.34 -9.03 5.85
C ARG A 204 11.60 -10.33 6.09
N PHE A 205 10.41 -10.23 6.64
CA PHE A 205 9.48 -11.35 6.82
C PHE A 205 8.10 -10.97 6.34
N ARG A 206 7.47 -11.81 5.52
CA ARG A 206 6.06 -11.61 5.17
C ARG A 206 5.19 -11.78 6.40
N LEU A 207 4.27 -10.86 6.60
CA LEU A 207 3.44 -10.87 7.80
C LEU A 207 2.45 -12.03 7.85
N ASP A 208 1.97 -12.50 6.70
CA ASP A 208 1.05 -13.63 6.61
C ASP A 208 1.73 -14.99 6.87
N ASP A 209 3.06 -15.09 6.67
CA ASP A 209 3.86 -16.28 6.95
C ASP A 209 4.36 -16.35 8.42
N MET A 210 4.08 -15.32 9.22
CA MET A 210 4.46 -15.26 10.64
C MET A 210 3.37 -15.83 11.54
N SER A 211 3.78 -16.53 12.60
CA SER A 211 2.89 -17.05 13.65
C SER A 211 3.53 -16.97 15.04
N HIS A 212 2.76 -17.22 16.10
CA HIS A 212 3.21 -17.23 17.50
C HIS A 212 4.04 -16.00 17.91
N ILE A 213 3.59 -14.81 17.50
CA ILE A 213 4.31 -13.57 17.80
C ILE A 213 4.16 -13.24 19.28
N THR A 214 5.29 -13.16 19.99
CA THR A 214 5.38 -12.73 21.38
C THR A 214 6.19 -11.45 21.49
N TYR A 215 5.82 -10.58 22.42
CA TYR A 215 6.40 -9.25 22.60
C TYR A 215 7.18 -9.21 23.92
N HIS A 216 8.39 -8.66 23.88
CA HIS A 216 9.31 -8.61 25.01
C HIS A 216 9.61 -7.18 25.45
N GLY A 217 10.57 -7.01 26.35
CA GLY A 217 10.98 -5.71 26.86
C GLY A 217 11.65 -4.82 25.80
N ARG A 218 11.84 -3.55 26.15
CA ARG A 218 12.44 -2.53 25.29
C ARG A 218 13.94 -2.72 25.16
N GLN A 219 14.47 -2.36 23.99
CA GLN A 219 15.90 -2.22 23.73
C GLN A 219 16.28 -0.77 23.40
N PRO A 220 17.58 -0.40 23.53
CA PRO A 220 18.06 0.90 23.09
C PRO A 220 17.74 1.16 21.62
N GLN A 221 17.42 2.41 21.30
CA GLN A 221 17.12 2.82 19.93
C GLN A 221 18.44 2.91 19.12
N HIS A 222 18.41 2.42 17.88
CA HIS A 222 19.50 2.65 16.94
C HIS A 222 19.67 4.14 16.60
N ALA A 223 20.90 4.54 16.25
CA ALA A 223 21.19 5.86 15.72
C ALA A 223 20.29 6.15 14.48
N TYR A 224 19.96 7.42 14.26
CA TYR A 224 19.04 7.81 13.18
C TYR A 224 19.49 7.34 11.79
N GLU A 225 20.81 7.34 11.55
CA GLU A 225 21.40 6.91 10.28
C GLU A 225 21.26 5.39 10.05
N ALA A 226 21.20 4.62 11.13
CA ALA A 226 21.06 3.16 11.10
C ALA A 226 19.59 2.69 11.03
N ARG A 227 18.61 3.62 10.98
CA ARG A 227 17.19 3.26 10.95
C ARG A 227 16.75 2.88 9.54
N PHE A 228 15.83 1.94 9.48
CA PHE A 228 15.18 1.54 8.23
C PHE A 228 14.43 2.71 7.57
N ARG A 229 14.65 2.90 6.27
CA ARG A 229 14.01 3.93 5.44
C ARG A 229 13.20 3.31 4.31
N GLY A 230 11.93 3.00 4.58
CA GLY A 230 11.04 2.32 3.63
C GLY A 230 10.87 3.03 2.28
N GLY A 231 10.83 4.36 2.25
CA GLY A 231 10.74 5.12 1.00
C GLY A 231 11.97 4.96 0.10
N ARG A 232 13.16 4.77 0.68
CA ARG A 232 14.38 4.49 -0.09
C ARG A 232 14.34 3.09 -0.68
N LEU A 233 13.81 2.13 0.06
CA LEU A 233 13.64 0.76 -0.43
C LEU A 233 12.71 0.71 -1.65
N GLN A 234 11.59 1.43 -1.63
CA GLN A 234 10.66 1.47 -2.76
C GLN A 234 11.27 1.95 -4.07
N LYS A 235 12.21 2.89 -4.00
CA LYS A 235 12.86 3.46 -5.18
C LYS A 235 13.93 2.55 -5.78
N HIS A 236 14.62 1.77 -4.95
CA HIS A 236 15.84 1.06 -5.31
C HIS A 236 15.69 -0.45 -5.41
N THR A 237 14.48 -1.01 -5.22
CA THR A 237 14.25 -2.46 -5.32
C THR A 237 13.07 -2.79 -6.22
N TRP A 238 13.20 -3.86 -7.00
CA TRP A 238 12.07 -4.43 -7.76
C TRP A 238 11.12 -5.18 -6.82
N TYR A 239 11.65 -6.11 -6.06
CA TYR A 239 10.97 -6.78 -4.95
C TYR A 239 11.59 -6.31 -3.63
N PRO A 240 10.98 -6.52 -2.48
CA PRO A 240 11.50 -6.04 -1.20
C PRO A 240 12.78 -6.82 -0.77
N TYR A 241 13.80 -6.90 -1.64
CA TYR A 241 15.11 -7.47 -1.35
C TYR A 241 16.10 -6.38 -0.93
N LEU A 242 16.78 -6.63 0.18
CA LEU A 242 17.51 -5.64 0.96
C LEU A 242 19.04 -5.65 0.73
N GLY A 243 19.48 -6.01 -0.45
CA GLY A 243 20.90 -6.07 -0.79
C GLY A 243 21.65 -4.73 -0.70
N LYS A 244 22.96 -4.77 -0.93
CA LYS A 244 23.82 -3.56 -0.90
C LYS A 244 23.48 -2.61 -2.05
N PRO A 245 23.51 -1.28 -1.82
CA PRO A 245 23.32 -0.30 -2.90
C PRO A 245 24.43 -0.41 -3.95
N ILE A 246 24.03 -0.45 -5.22
CA ILE A 246 24.94 -0.44 -6.38
C ILE A 246 24.40 0.51 -7.46
N ASN A 247 25.26 0.92 -8.37
CA ASN A 247 24.87 1.56 -9.62
C ASN A 247 24.89 0.50 -10.73
N LEU A 248 23.71 0.18 -11.25
CA LEU A 248 23.54 -0.75 -12.35
C LEU A 248 23.55 0.03 -13.68
N GLU A 249 24.44 -0.32 -14.60
CA GLU A 249 24.48 0.26 -15.95
C GLU A 249 23.94 -0.74 -16.97
N ILE A 250 22.98 -0.30 -17.77
CA ILE A 250 22.34 -1.13 -18.79
C ILE A 250 22.24 -0.41 -20.13
N LEU A 251 22.14 -1.18 -21.21
CA LEU A 251 21.49 -0.78 -22.45
C LEU A 251 20.07 -1.35 -22.45
N TYR A 252 19.09 -0.49 -22.68
CA TYR A 252 17.67 -0.86 -22.68
C TYR A 252 17.07 -0.64 -24.05
N GLY A 253 16.59 -1.71 -24.69
CA GLY A 253 16.10 -1.74 -26.08
C GLY A 253 14.61 -1.46 -26.24
N TYR A 254 14.00 -0.75 -25.31
CA TYR A 254 12.59 -0.35 -25.38
C TYR A 254 12.39 1.07 -24.82
N ASP A 255 11.15 1.53 -24.65
CA ASP A 255 10.84 2.86 -24.13
C ASP A 255 11.41 3.02 -22.70
N PRO A 256 12.34 3.96 -22.47
CA PRO A 256 12.98 4.14 -21.16
C PRO A 256 12.00 4.51 -20.04
N ARG A 257 10.80 4.99 -20.35
CA ARG A 257 9.76 5.27 -19.35
C ARG A 257 9.44 4.06 -18.48
N PHE A 258 9.46 2.84 -19.03
CA PHE A 258 9.24 1.62 -18.23
C PHE A 258 10.31 1.39 -17.16
N VAL A 259 11.53 1.87 -17.40
CA VAL A 259 12.60 1.84 -16.40
C VAL A 259 12.41 2.97 -15.39
N LEU A 260 12.12 4.20 -15.86
CA LEU A 260 11.93 5.38 -15.02
C LEU A 260 10.72 5.26 -14.10
N ASP A 261 9.60 4.70 -14.58
CA ASP A 261 8.40 4.45 -13.79
C ASP A 261 8.70 3.50 -12.61
N ARG A 262 9.58 2.55 -12.83
CA ARG A 262 9.96 1.56 -11.82
C ARG A 262 11.10 2.02 -10.92
N PHE A 263 12.06 2.73 -11.48
CA PHE A 263 13.23 3.25 -10.80
C PHE A 263 13.32 4.77 -11.01
N PRO A 264 12.58 5.55 -10.20
CA PRO A 264 12.46 7.00 -10.41
C PRO A 264 13.80 7.79 -10.34
N ASP A 265 14.81 7.21 -9.67
CA ASP A 265 16.13 7.79 -9.54
C ASP A 265 17.09 7.34 -10.68
N ALA A 266 16.58 6.59 -11.69
CA ALA A 266 17.37 6.18 -12.85
C ALA A 266 17.69 7.39 -13.76
N ILE A 267 18.86 7.35 -14.38
CA ILE A 267 19.36 8.41 -15.26
C ILE A 267 19.53 7.83 -16.66
N VAL A 268 18.79 8.39 -17.62
CA VAL A 268 18.97 8.10 -19.04
C VAL A 268 20.07 9.03 -19.56
N HIS A 269 21.16 8.49 -20.10
CA HIS A 269 22.28 9.26 -20.61
C HIS A 269 22.12 9.60 -22.09
N ASP A 270 22.22 8.58 -22.93
CA ASP A 270 22.24 8.77 -24.38
C ASP A 270 21.44 7.67 -25.09
N GLU A 271 20.89 8.00 -26.25
CA GLU A 271 20.37 7.04 -27.20
C GLU A 271 21.53 6.45 -28.02
N LYS A 272 21.69 5.13 -28.03
CA LYS A 272 22.65 4.43 -28.88
C LYS A 272 21.92 3.52 -29.85
N VAL A 273 22.27 3.61 -31.11
CA VAL A 273 21.83 2.65 -32.13
C VAL A 273 22.93 1.59 -32.24
N ASP A 274 22.71 0.41 -31.67
CA ASP A 274 23.76 -0.61 -31.54
C ASP A 274 23.77 -1.62 -32.68
N GLU A 275 22.72 -1.72 -33.50
CA GLU A 275 22.66 -2.65 -34.62
C GLU A 275 22.02 -2.07 -35.88
N GLN A 276 22.73 -2.20 -37.00
CA GLN A 276 22.14 -2.02 -38.33
C GLN A 276 21.09 -3.12 -38.58
N PRO A 277 19.97 -2.81 -39.25
CA PRO A 277 19.01 -3.82 -39.66
C PRO A 277 19.71 -4.92 -40.45
N THR A 278 19.51 -6.16 -40.02
CA THR A 278 20.04 -7.34 -40.73
C THR A 278 18.90 -8.12 -41.36
N SER A 279 19.18 -9.03 -42.26
CA SER A 279 18.17 -9.94 -42.83
C SER A 279 17.46 -10.81 -41.79
N LYS A 280 18.09 -11.00 -40.61
CA LYS A 280 17.52 -11.75 -39.46
C LYS A 280 16.81 -10.87 -38.46
N ASN A 281 17.15 -9.55 -38.42
CA ASN A 281 16.49 -8.54 -37.61
C ASN A 281 16.27 -7.31 -38.46
N PRO A 282 15.12 -7.17 -39.13
CA PRO A 282 14.84 -6.06 -40.05
C PRO A 282 14.60 -4.72 -39.33
N TYR A 283 14.53 -4.71 -38.00
CA TYR A 283 14.31 -3.54 -37.19
C TYR A 283 15.63 -3.09 -36.56
N ALA A 284 16.10 -1.87 -36.87
CA ALA A 284 17.17 -1.24 -36.09
C ALA A 284 16.71 -1.07 -34.67
N GLN A 285 17.35 -1.74 -33.70
CA GLN A 285 16.98 -1.62 -32.32
C GLN A 285 17.75 -0.44 -31.71
N LYS A 286 16.98 0.53 -31.21
CA LYS A 286 17.53 1.64 -30.45
C LYS A 286 17.71 1.19 -29.01
N PHE A 287 18.89 1.43 -28.46
CA PHE A 287 19.18 1.18 -27.07
C PHE A 287 19.45 2.50 -26.34
N TYR A 288 18.93 2.62 -25.14
CA TYR A 288 19.19 3.74 -24.24
C TYR A 288 20.18 3.31 -23.17
N HIS A 289 21.25 4.09 -22.99
CA HIS A 289 22.17 3.87 -21.88
C HIS A 289 21.57 4.45 -20.61
N ILE A 290 21.35 3.60 -19.60
CA ILE A 290 20.66 3.97 -18.36
C ILE A 290 21.50 3.52 -17.17
N THR A 291 21.72 4.43 -16.22
CA THR A 291 22.27 4.11 -14.90
C THR A 291 21.14 4.07 -13.89
N ILE A 292 21.03 3.00 -13.13
CA ILE A 292 19.96 2.74 -12.17
C ILE A 292 20.59 2.52 -10.79
N PRO A 293 20.36 3.42 -9.81
CA PRO A 293 20.69 3.15 -8.41
C PRO A 293 19.74 2.07 -7.89
N VAL A 294 20.27 0.90 -7.54
CA VAL A 294 19.47 -0.24 -7.05
C VAL A 294 20.16 -0.95 -5.91
N ASN A 295 19.40 -1.76 -5.17
CA ASN A 295 19.97 -2.71 -4.23
C ASN A 295 20.31 -4.02 -4.96
N ASP A 296 21.54 -4.52 -4.76
CA ASP A 296 22.00 -5.80 -5.28
C ASP A 296 21.37 -6.93 -4.48
N GLY A 297 20.30 -7.50 -5.00
CA GLY A 297 19.58 -8.61 -4.42
C GLY A 297 18.88 -9.42 -5.48
N PHE A 298 18.22 -10.48 -5.06
CA PHE A 298 17.51 -11.38 -5.97
C PHE A 298 16.45 -10.65 -6.82
N GLY A 299 15.82 -9.60 -6.27
CA GLY A 299 14.81 -8.84 -6.99
C GLY A 299 15.30 -8.19 -8.27
N ILE A 300 16.44 -7.47 -8.24
CA ILE A 300 16.97 -6.84 -9.46
C ILE A 300 17.46 -7.89 -10.46
N ARG A 301 18.00 -9.01 -9.98
CA ARG A 301 18.46 -10.12 -10.83
C ARG A 301 17.29 -10.81 -11.54
N MET A 302 16.17 -11.04 -10.84
CA MET A 302 14.93 -11.53 -11.43
C MET A 302 14.37 -10.57 -12.48
N TRP A 303 14.38 -9.27 -12.18
CA TRP A 303 13.93 -8.26 -13.12
C TRP A 303 14.77 -8.30 -14.41
N LEU A 304 16.09 -8.35 -14.29
CA LEU A 304 17.00 -8.41 -15.44
C LEU A 304 16.76 -9.66 -16.30
N LEU A 305 16.62 -10.83 -15.67
CA LEU A 305 16.30 -12.08 -16.39
C LEU A 305 14.93 -12.03 -17.07
N GLY A 306 13.94 -11.39 -16.43
CA GLY A 306 12.61 -11.20 -17.01
C GLY A 306 12.57 -10.27 -18.22
N GLN A 307 13.56 -9.37 -18.38
CA GLN A 307 13.66 -8.48 -19.55
C GLN A 307 14.31 -9.18 -20.76
N ALA A 308 14.97 -10.33 -20.55
CA ALA A 308 15.63 -11.13 -21.60
C ALA A 308 16.41 -10.27 -22.61
N GLY A 309 16.00 -10.28 -23.91
CA GLY A 309 16.67 -9.55 -24.97
C GLY A 309 16.52 -8.03 -24.96
N LEU A 310 15.69 -7.47 -24.10
CA LEU A 310 15.49 -6.00 -23.99
C LEU A 310 16.57 -5.31 -23.18
N VAL A 311 17.30 -6.06 -22.34
CA VAL A 311 18.33 -5.50 -21.45
C VAL A 311 19.67 -6.16 -21.70
N LYS A 312 20.70 -5.30 -21.86
CA LYS A 312 22.11 -5.72 -21.85
C LYS A 312 22.80 -5.05 -20.66
N VAL A 313 23.23 -5.83 -19.68
CA VAL A 313 23.94 -5.31 -18.52
C VAL A 313 25.36 -4.94 -18.93
N LEU A 314 25.78 -3.70 -18.63
CA LEU A 314 27.13 -3.19 -18.84
C LEU A 314 27.99 -3.35 -17.59
N ALA A 315 27.47 -2.90 -16.46
CA ALA A 315 28.15 -2.95 -15.16
C ALA A 315 27.11 -3.12 -14.03
N PRO A 316 27.52 -3.70 -12.88
CA PRO A 316 28.81 -4.34 -12.64
C PRO A 316 28.95 -5.69 -13.35
N LYS A 317 30.22 -6.10 -13.58
CA LYS A 317 30.54 -7.34 -14.33
C LYS A 317 29.89 -8.58 -13.73
N TYR A 318 29.87 -8.73 -12.41
CA TYR A 318 29.34 -9.94 -11.76
C TYR A 318 27.82 -10.09 -11.95
N ILE A 319 27.07 -8.97 -12.05
CA ILE A 319 25.63 -8.99 -12.39
C ILE A 319 25.45 -9.41 -13.84
N ARG A 320 26.28 -8.88 -14.76
CA ARG A 320 26.26 -9.28 -16.16
C ARG A 320 26.51 -10.79 -16.30
N ASP A 321 27.55 -11.29 -15.63
CA ASP A 321 27.92 -12.72 -15.69
C ASP A 321 26.83 -13.61 -15.07
N TYR A 322 26.11 -13.13 -14.05
CA TYR A 322 24.93 -13.79 -13.48
C TYR A 322 23.79 -13.87 -14.49
N VAL A 323 23.47 -12.77 -15.18
CA VAL A 323 22.39 -12.73 -16.17
C VAL A 323 22.72 -13.65 -17.36
N ILE A 324 23.95 -13.63 -17.86
CA ILE A 324 24.37 -14.52 -18.95
C ILE A 324 24.15 -15.98 -18.57
N ARG A 325 24.64 -16.41 -17.40
CA ARG A 325 24.44 -17.79 -16.93
C ARG A 325 22.97 -18.16 -16.80
N GLY A 326 22.16 -17.29 -16.20
CA GLY A 326 20.74 -17.57 -16.03
C GLY A 326 19.97 -17.70 -17.35
N LEU A 327 20.34 -16.91 -18.37
CA LEU A 327 19.77 -17.04 -19.72
C LEU A 327 20.21 -18.31 -20.42
N GLU A 328 21.49 -18.70 -20.28
CA GLU A 328 22.03 -19.96 -20.83
C GLU A 328 21.38 -21.20 -20.18
N GLU A 329 21.23 -21.20 -18.85
CA GLU A 329 20.54 -22.24 -18.11
C GLU A 329 19.09 -22.35 -18.54
N GLY A 330 18.36 -21.19 -18.59
CA GLY A 330 16.98 -21.16 -19.08
C GLY A 330 16.84 -21.71 -20.48
N LEU A 331 17.72 -21.34 -21.41
CA LEU A 331 17.72 -21.85 -22.78
C LEU A 331 18.03 -23.38 -22.84
N ALA A 332 18.89 -23.85 -21.96
CA ALA A 332 19.22 -25.27 -21.87
C ALA A 332 18.01 -26.15 -21.50
N HIS A 333 17.12 -25.65 -20.60
CA HIS A 333 15.89 -26.37 -20.25
C HIS A 333 15.00 -26.61 -21.47
N TYR A 334 14.77 -25.58 -22.31
CA TYR A 334 13.96 -25.75 -23.52
C TYR A 334 14.61 -26.73 -24.54
N ARG A 335 15.92 -26.63 -24.76
CA ARG A 335 16.64 -27.51 -25.70
C ARG A 335 16.69 -28.96 -25.24
N HIS A 336 16.67 -29.23 -23.95
CA HIS A 336 16.66 -30.60 -23.41
C HIS A 336 15.31 -31.28 -23.65
N GLU A 337 14.19 -30.55 -23.50
CA GLU A 337 12.85 -31.07 -23.78
C GLU A 337 12.66 -31.42 -25.26
N GLU A 338 13.15 -30.60 -26.19
CA GLU A 338 13.08 -30.91 -27.62
C GLU A 338 13.81 -32.23 -27.97
N ARG A 339 14.96 -32.46 -27.35
CA ARG A 339 15.71 -33.73 -27.57
C ARG A 339 15.03 -34.95 -26.95
N SER A 340 14.28 -34.80 -25.89
CA SER A 340 13.53 -35.89 -25.24
C SER A 340 12.21 -36.21 -25.94
N ARG A 341 11.62 -35.28 -26.69
CA ARG A 341 10.40 -35.49 -27.50
C ARG A 341 10.71 -36.12 -28.89
N LEU A 342 11.96 -36.06 -29.35
CA LEU A 342 12.42 -36.60 -30.60
C LEU A 342 13.02 -38.03 -30.46
N ARG A 343 12.99 -38.61 -29.27
CA ARG A 343 13.30 -40.00 -28.96
C ARG A 343 12.04 -40.76 -28.57
#